data_aeb6adba8f9018f961c44b039203d90d
#
_entry.id   aeb6adba8f9018f961c44b039203d90d
#
_cell.length_a   1.000
_cell.length_b   1.000
_cell.length_c   1.000
_cell.angle_alpha   90.00
_cell.angle_beta   90.00
_cell.angle_gamma   90.00
#
_symmetry.space_group_name_H-M   'P 1'
#
loop_
_entity.id
_entity.type
_entity.pdbx_description
1 polymer ?
#
loop_
_entity_poly.entity_id
_entity_poly.type
_entity_poly.pdbx_seq_one_letter_code
_entity_poly.pdbx_strand_id
1 'polypeptide(L)'
;MIVVTGAAGFIGSCILARLNEIGRKDVLIVDHLNNELKPKNLKNKKFIDYFDKKDFLAHVESGQLSTDVECIIHMGACSSTILTDEKYYNENNFEYTKTLAQWALKNNVRFIYASSAATYGDGANG
;
A
#
# COMPACT_ATOMS: atom_id res chain seq x y z
N MET A 1 -6.08 12.96 5.74
CA MET A 1 -5.00 12.41 4.91
C MET A 1 -5.24 10.92 4.64
N ILE A 2 -5.02 10.50 3.43
CA ILE A 2 -5.14 9.09 3.02
C ILE A 2 -3.73 8.54 2.75
N VAL A 3 -3.44 7.34 3.23
CA VAL A 3 -2.20 6.64 2.91
C VAL A 3 -2.49 5.58 1.84
N VAL A 4 -1.71 5.58 0.77
CA VAL A 4 -1.78 4.54 -0.28
C VAL A 4 -0.43 3.86 -0.38
N THR A 5 -0.36 2.59 -0.03
CA THR A 5 0.85 1.79 -0.24
C THR A 5 0.79 1.08 -1.59
N GLY A 6 1.95 0.86 -2.20
CA GLY A 6 2.00 0.35 -3.57
C GLY A 6 1.47 1.36 -4.60
N ALA A 7 1.54 2.65 -4.27
CA ALA A 7 0.93 3.72 -5.06
C ALA A 7 1.56 3.89 -6.45
N ALA A 8 2.80 3.47 -6.63
CA ALA A 8 3.49 3.54 -7.92
C ALA A 8 3.27 2.28 -8.78
N GLY A 9 2.60 1.26 -8.26
CA GLY A 9 2.19 0.09 -9.03
C GLY A 9 0.99 0.38 -9.93
N PHE A 10 0.61 -0.61 -10.74
CA PHE A 10 -0.49 -0.45 -11.69
C PHE A 10 -1.81 -0.10 -10.98
N ILE A 11 -2.25 -0.92 -10.05
CA ILE A 11 -3.52 -0.70 -9.35
C ILE A 11 -3.43 0.50 -8.41
N GLY A 12 -2.34 0.60 -7.64
CA GLY A 12 -2.15 1.71 -6.70
C GLY A 12 -2.15 3.08 -7.38
N SER A 13 -1.52 3.20 -8.55
CA SER A 13 -1.52 4.45 -9.31
C SER A 13 -2.90 4.80 -9.87
N CYS A 14 -3.71 3.80 -10.22
CA CYS A 14 -5.10 4.03 -10.63
C CYS A 14 -5.95 4.52 -9.45
N ILE A 15 -5.73 3.99 -8.26
CA ILE A 15 -6.39 4.47 -7.04
C ILE A 15 -6.02 5.92 -6.76
N LEU A 16 -4.72 6.25 -6.86
CA LEU A 16 -4.24 7.62 -6.67
C LEU A 16 -4.88 8.58 -7.69
N ALA A 17 -4.94 8.18 -8.96
CA ALA A 17 -5.60 8.96 -10.00
C ALA A 17 -7.07 9.22 -9.66
N ARG A 18 -7.79 8.19 -9.19
CA ARG A 18 -9.20 8.33 -8.81
C ARG A 18 -9.38 9.25 -7.62
N LEU A 19 -8.52 9.15 -6.61
CA LEU A 19 -8.54 10.07 -5.47
C LEU A 19 -8.35 11.52 -5.92
N ASN A 20 -7.41 11.75 -6.84
CA ASN A 20 -7.19 13.09 -7.40
C ASN A 20 -8.41 13.61 -8.18
N GLU A 21 -9.09 12.75 -8.95
CA GLU A 21 -10.32 13.12 -9.68
C GLU A 21 -11.44 13.61 -8.77
N ILE A 22 -11.59 12.98 -7.60
CA ILE A 22 -12.61 13.37 -6.62
C ILE A 22 -12.15 14.51 -5.70
N GLY A 23 -11.01 15.13 -5.99
CA GLY A 23 -10.50 16.29 -5.28
C GLY A 23 -9.59 15.97 -4.10
N ARG A 24 -9.22 14.70 -3.87
CA ARG A 24 -8.31 14.32 -2.79
C ARG A 24 -6.87 14.36 -3.29
N LYS A 25 -6.10 15.27 -2.74
CA LYS A 25 -4.67 15.47 -3.02
C LYS A 25 -3.82 15.27 -1.78
N ASP A 26 -4.46 15.19 -0.63
CA ASP A 26 -3.87 14.97 0.68
C ASP A 26 -3.54 13.47 0.89
N VAL A 27 -2.76 12.93 -0.03
CA VAL A 27 -2.41 11.51 -0.08
C VAL A 27 -0.94 11.34 0.21
N LEU A 28 -0.63 10.51 1.20
CA LEU A 28 0.72 10.04 1.47
C LEU A 28 0.93 8.76 0.69
N ILE A 29 1.93 8.73 -0.18
CA ILE A 29 2.21 7.53 -0.98
C ILE A 29 3.40 6.78 -0.43
N VAL A 30 3.31 5.45 -0.48
CA VAL A 30 4.35 4.54 0.00
C VAL A 30 4.63 3.51 -1.09
N ASP A 31 5.87 3.36 -1.46
CA ASP A 31 6.29 2.36 -2.44
C ASP A 31 7.78 2.09 -2.35
N HIS A 32 8.24 1.18 -3.17
CA HIS A 32 9.66 0.93 -3.38
C HIS A 32 9.95 1.16 -4.86
N LEU A 33 10.58 2.29 -5.18
CA LEU A 33 10.82 2.73 -6.56
C LEU A 33 12.10 2.05 -7.12
N ASN A 34 12.05 0.74 -7.25
CA ASN A 34 13.20 -0.07 -7.67
C ASN A 34 13.20 -0.43 -9.17
N ASN A 35 12.19 0.00 -9.93
CA ASN A 35 12.16 -0.22 -11.37
C ASN A 35 11.80 1.08 -12.11
N GLU A 36 12.10 1.11 -13.42
CA GLU A 36 11.95 2.30 -14.24
C GLU A 36 10.50 2.67 -14.55
N LEU A 37 9.58 1.72 -14.41
CA LEU A 37 8.17 1.95 -14.75
C LEU A 37 7.39 2.64 -13.63
N LYS A 38 7.78 2.39 -12.37
CA LYS A 38 7.06 2.93 -11.22
C LYS A 38 7.03 4.46 -11.17
N PRO A 39 8.15 5.17 -11.38
CA PRO A 39 8.11 6.64 -11.42
C PRO A 39 7.18 7.19 -12.51
N LYS A 40 7.07 6.50 -13.64
CA LYS A 40 6.17 6.90 -14.73
C LYS A 40 4.70 6.83 -14.34
N ASN A 41 4.33 5.86 -13.50
CA ASN A 41 2.96 5.71 -13.01
C ASN A 41 2.54 6.86 -12.09
N LEU A 42 3.48 7.58 -11.51
CA LEU A 42 3.20 8.75 -10.66
C LEU A 42 3.13 10.07 -11.43
N LYS A 43 3.45 10.07 -12.72
CA LYS A 43 3.44 11.27 -13.53
C LYS A 43 2.04 11.90 -13.58
N ASN A 44 1.98 13.21 -13.41
CA ASN A 44 0.74 14.00 -13.41
C ASN A 44 -0.22 13.68 -12.25
N LYS A 45 0.24 12.94 -11.23
CA LYS A 45 -0.55 12.66 -10.04
C LYS A 45 -0.14 13.56 -8.89
N LYS A 46 -1.08 13.84 -7.98
CA LYS A 46 -0.88 14.74 -6.86
C LYS A 46 -0.94 14.00 -5.54
N PHE A 47 0.08 14.25 -4.71
CA PHE A 47 0.22 13.70 -3.37
C PHE A 47 1.04 14.66 -2.52
N ILE A 48 0.96 14.52 -1.20
CA ILE A 48 1.63 15.44 -0.28
C ILE A 48 3.06 15.00 0.07
N ASP A 49 3.32 13.71 0.10
CA ASP A 49 4.64 13.19 0.42
C ASP A 49 4.79 11.75 -0.08
N TYR A 50 6.04 11.31 -0.13
CA TYR A 50 6.44 9.96 -0.51
C TYR A 50 7.34 9.35 0.55
N PHE A 51 7.05 8.09 0.92
CA PHE A 51 7.92 7.29 1.78
C PHE A 51 8.36 6.03 1.06
N ASP A 52 9.63 5.68 1.22
CA ASP A 52 10.05 4.31 0.91
C ASP A 52 9.36 3.33 1.86
N LYS A 53 9.05 2.15 1.37
CA LYS A 53 8.35 1.11 2.09
C LYS A 53 8.96 0.80 3.46
N LYS A 54 10.29 0.71 3.53
CA LYS A 54 10.99 0.38 4.79
C LYS A 54 10.95 1.55 5.77
N ASP A 55 11.12 2.75 5.26
CA ASP A 55 11.08 3.96 6.08
C ASP A 55 9.68 4.19 6.64
N PHE A 56 8.66 3.91 5.85
CA PHE A 56 7.27 4.00 6.31
C PHE A 56 6.97 3.01 7.42
N LEU A 57 7.42 1.77 7.28
CA LEU A 57 7.23 0.76 8.33
C LEU A 57 7.89 1.19 9.64
N ALA A 58 9.13 1.69 9.58
CA ALA A 58 9.82 2.20 10.76
C ALA A 58 9.08 3.38 11.39
N HIS A 59 8.52 4.24 10.57
CA HIS A 59 7.72 5.40 11.01
C HIS A 59 6.45 4.96 11.76
N VAL A 60 5.77 3.94 11.26
CA VAL A 60 4.58 3.35 11.91
C VAL A 60 4.96 2.69 13.24
N GLU A 61 6.02 1.88 13.24
CA GLU A 61 6.45 1.14 14.44
C GLU A 61 6.94 2.06 15.56
N SER A 62 7.56 3.19 15.20
CA SER A 62 8.04 4.18 16.18
C SER A 62 6.94 5.11 16.70
N GLY A 63 5.71 4.97 16.22
CA GLY A 63 4.59 5.81 16.62
C GLY A 63 4.62 7.23 16.05
N GLN A 64 5.42 7.48 15.02
CA GLN A 64 5.56 8.80 14.41
C GLN A 64 4.51 9.10 13.34
N LEU A 65 3.76 8.10 12.89
CA LEU A 65 2.72 8.33 11.90
C LEU A 65 1.59 9.16 12.51
N SER A 66 1.22 10.23 11.81
CA SER A 66 0.19 11.16 12.26
C SER A 66 -1.16 10.48 12.45
N THR A 67 -1.88 10.86 13.52
CA THR A 67 -3.26 10.44 13.77
C THR A 67 -4.28 11.11 12.83
N ASP A 68 -3.84 12.07 12.00
CA ASP A 68 -4.69 12.69 10.97
C ASP A 68 -4.98 11.76 9.78
N VAL A 69 -4.39 10.57 9.77
CA VAL A 69 -4.71 9.55 8.78
C VAL A 69 -6.13 9.05 9.00
N GLU A 70 -6.97 9.18 7.99
CA GLU A 70 -8.36 8.71 8.02
C GLU A 70 -8.55 7.33 7.42
N CYS A 71 -7.65 6.94 6.49
CA CYS A 71 -7.74 5.67 5.79
C CYS A 71 -6.36 5.25 5.29
N ILE A 72 -6.09 3.95 5.36
CA ILE A 72 -4.94 3.32 4.71
C ILE A 72 -5.48 2.37 3.63
N ILE A 73 -5.07 2.61 2.39
CA ILE A 73 -5.34 1.71 1.26
C ILE A 73 -4.05 0.96 0.95
N HIS A 74 -4.02 -0.30 1.33
CA HIS A 74 -2.80 -1.12 1.28
C HIS A 74 -2.79 -2.01 0.04
N MET A 75 -2.04 -1.58 -0.97
CA MET A 75 -1.85 -2.31 -2.23
C MET A 75 -0.39 -2.77 -2.40
N GLY A 76 0.45 -2.51 -1.42
CA GLY A 76 1.90 -2.70 -1.48
C GLY A 76 2.39 -4.11 -1.19
N ALA A 77 1.63 -5.14 -1.55
CA ALA A 77 2.07 -6.52 -1.41
C ALA A 77 2.99 -6.94 -2.56
N CYS A 78 3.86 -7.92 -2.32
CA CYS A 78 4.65 -8.53 -3.38
C CYS A 78 3.75 -9.43 -4.24
N SER A 79 3.55 -9.05 -5.49
CA SER A 79 2.69 -9.77 -6.43
C SER A 79 3.48 -10.60 -7.46
N SER A 80 4.81 -10.62 -7.38
CA SER A 80 5.64 -11.35 -8.33
C SER A 80 5.49 -12.87 -8.15
N THR A 81 5.03 -13.56 -9.17
CA THR A 81 4.93 -15.02 -9.19
C THR A 81 6.26 -15.70 -9.51
N ILE A 82 7.30 -14.92 -9.81
CA ILE A 82 8.62 -15.41 -10.17
C ILE A 82 9.47 -15.72 -8.93
N LEU A 83 9.18 -15.04 -7.81
CA LEU A 83 9.89 -15.26 -6.56
C LEU A 83 9.38 -16.52 -5.88
N THR A 84 10.30 -17.49 -5.69
CA THR A 84 10.01 -18.77 -5.03
C THR A 84 10.35 -18.79 -3.55
N ASP A 85 10.81 -17.66 -2.99
CA ASP A 85 11.19 -17.55 -1.60
C ASP A 85 9.95 -17.25 -0.72
N GLU A 86 9.40 -18.28 -0.11
CA GLU A 86 8.25 -18.18 0.79
C GLU A 86 8.51 -17.27 1.98
N LYS A 87 9.74 -17.27 2.49
CA LYS A 87 10.13 -16.41 3.60
C LYS A 87 10.02 -14.94 3.22
N TYR A 88 10.49 -14.59 2.03
CA TYR A 88 10.38 -13.22 1.51
C TYR A 88 8.91 -12.79 1.38
N TYR A 89 8.05 -13.65 0.85
CA TYR A 89 6.61 -13.37 0.74
C TYR A 89 5.97 -13.18 2.12
N ASN A 90 6.27 -14.05 3.08
CA ASN A 90 5.72 -13.96 4.43
C ASN A 90 6.14 -12.65 5.12
N GLU A 91 7.42 -12.30 5.06
CA GLU A 91 7.93 -11.08 5.69
C GLU A 91 7.34 -9.82 5.05
N ASN A 92 7.27 -9.78 3.72
CA ASN A 92 6.80 -8.57 3.02
C ASN A 92 5.28 -8.45 2.99
N ASN A 93 4.55 -9.54 2.86
CA ASN A 93 3.10 -9.48 2.74
C ASN A 93 2.40 -9.61 4.09
N PHE A 94 2.79 -10.60 4.90
CA PHE A 94 2.09 -10.89 6.15
C PHE A 94 2.47 -9.91 7.25
N GLU A 95 3.75 -9.81 7.59
CA GLU A 95 4.20 -8.97 8.71
C GLU A 95 3.95 -7.48 8.44
N TYR A 96 4.20 -7.03 7.23
CA TYR A 96 3.95 -5.65 6.83
C TYR A 96 2.47 -5.30 6.93
N THR A 97 1.60 -6.13 6.33
CA THR A 97 0.15 -5.96 6.38
C THR A 97 -0.38 -6.00 7.81
N LYS A 98 0.11 -6.94 8.61
CA LYS A 98 -0.26 -7.09 10.02
C LYS A 98 0.09 -5.84 10.83
N THR A 99 1.28 -5.30 10.65
CA THR A 99 1.73 -4.09 11.35
C THR A 99 0.84 -2.90 11.02
N LEU A 100 0.53 -2.69 9.76
CA LEU A 100 -0.35 -1.60 9.33
C LEU A 100 -1.78 -1.79 9.86
N ALA A 101 -2.30 -3.00 9.79
CA ALA A 101 -3.65 -3.31 10.27
C ALA A 101 -3.76 -3.10 11.79
N GLN A 102 -2.77 -3.51 12.55
CA GLN A 102 -2.73 -3.30 14.01
C GLN A 102 -2.67 -1.81 14.36
N TRP A 103 -1.85 -1.05 13.64
CA TRP A 103 -1.78 0.39 13.83
C TRP A 103 -3.13 1.05 13.52
N ALA A 104 -3.76 0.69 12.42
CA ALA A 104 -5.05 1.23 12.01
C ALA A 104 -6.14 0.90 13.04
N LEU A 105 -6.17 -0.32 13.53
CA LEU A 105 -7.13 -0.75 14.55
C LEU A 105 -6.95 0.04 15.86
N LYS A 106 -5.71 0.18 16.31
CA LYS A 106 -5.38 0.91 17.54
C LYS A 106 -5.78 2.39 17.45
N ASN A 107 -5.65 3.00 16.27
CA ASN A 107 -5.91 4.42 16.07
C ASN A 107 -7.29 4.71 15.45
N ASN A 108 -8.14 3.69 15.35
CA ASN A 108 -9.49 3.80 14.77
C ASN A 108 -9.47 4.36 13.34
N VAL A 109 -8.53 3.88 12.53
CA VAL A 109 -8.33 4.27 11.13
C VAL A 109 -8.88 3.18 10.23
N ARG A 110 -9.60 3.57 9.18
CA ARG A 110 -10.10 2.62 8.18
C ARG A 110 -8.92 1.96 7.45
N PHE A 111 -8.97 0.65 7.32
CA PHE A 111 -7.93 -0.13 6.64
C PHE A 111 -8.56 -0.96 5.52
N ILE A 112 -8.09 -0.73 4.31
CA ILE A 112 -8.53 -1.44 3.11
C ILE A 112 -7.30 -2.11 2.51
N TYR A 113 -7.37 -3.40 2.26
CA TYR A 113 -6.27 -4.11 1.61
C TYR A 113 -6.77 -5.07 0.55
N ALA A 114 -5.94 -5.30 -0.46
CA ALA A 114 -6.24 -6.26 -1.49
C ALA A 114 -5.90 -7.67 -1.01
N SER A 115 -6.90 -8.55 -1.00
CA SER A 115 -6.68 -9.97 -0.80
C SER A 115 -6.14 -10.60 -2.08
N SER A 116 -5.37 -11.69 -1.93
CA SER A 116 -4.87 -12.43 -3.09
C SER A 116 -6.01 -13.09 -3.86
N ALA A 117 -5.99 -12.99 -5.18
CA ALA A 117 -6.92 -13.70 -6.05
C ALA A 117 -6.82 -15.23 -5.87
N ALA A 118 -5.68 -15.73 -5.44
CA ALA A 118 -5.48 -17.15 -5.14
C ALA A 118 -6.39 -17.67 -4.03
N THR A 119 -6.93 -16.79 -3.17
CA THR A 119 -7.90 -17.13 -2.12
C THR A 119 -9.18 -17.74 -2.73
N TYR A 120 -9.55 -17.35 -3.94
CA TYR A 120 -10.74 -17.83 -4.64
C TYR A 120 -10.49 -19.13 -5.42
N GLY A 121 -9.24 -19.61 -5.48
CA GLY A 121 -8.87 -20.79 -6.24
C GLY A 121 -9.12 -20.62 -7.75
N ASP A 122 -9.54 -21.71 -8.39
CA ASP A 122 -9.88 -21.74 -9.82
C ASP A 122 -11.36 -21.40 -10.12
N GLY A 123 -12.10 -21.05 -9.09
CA GLY A 123 -13.53 -20.76 -9.22
C GLY A 123 -14.44 -21.99 -9.22
N ALA A 124 -13.89 -23.20 -9.09
CA ALA A 124 -14.67 -24.44 -9.15
C ALA A 124 -15.66 -24.57 -7.99
N ASN A 125 -15.42 -23.91 -6.87
CA ASN A 125 -16.27 -23.95 -5.68
C ASN A 125 -17.10 -22.66 -5.48
N GLY A 126 -17.23 -21.86 -6.49
CA GLY A 126 -18.03 -20.64 -6.49
C GLY A 126 -17.22 -19.39 -6.30
#